data_da79ef96edbdade8c77c36cb5c612281
#
_entry.id   da79ef96edbdade8c77c36cb5c612281
#
_cell.length_a   1.000
_cell.length_b   1.000
_cell.length_c   1.000
_cell.angle_alpha   90.00
_cell.angle_beta   90.00
_cell.angle_gamma   90.00
#
_symmetry.space_group_name_H-M   'P 1'
#
loop_
_entity.id
_entity.type
_entity.pdbx_description
1 polymer ?
#
loop_
_entity_poly.entity_id
_entity_poly.type
_entity_poly.pdbx_seq_one_letter_code
_entity_poly.pdbx_strand_id
1 'polypeptide(L)'
;MSDEILFAEDTDEEIEWQGKWKVLIVDDEPEVHAVTKLALGDFVFQDKDLEFISAFDGEGAKKMFLEHDDIAVVLLDVVMETDDAGLKLAEFIRNEANNHFTRIILRTGQPGQAPERDVIINYDINDYKSKTELTSQKLFTVVIAALRSYRDIIVIEENRQGLEKIISASADLFSIHSLENFIQGILQQLASLLGGTQDAAYLTSAVIGPKPIEQYNSSELHVFTGKGEYANTEGNRLEQVISGRELISCQQAYASKSMIVEDVYLVAYCGGKTKKGSLLYMSGLPRKLTETDKNLVEIFTRNVQVVFDNILLNKDIEDTQQEIIERLADVMETSYGSKNHTKRMVKICDILGRAAKLSEEDLKTLCLAVPLYDIGKIRISDDIMFKPGSLNKDEMLEIRNHTEIGYNLFKDSNRPLIKTAAHIARDHHEHWNGKGYPRGKSGESIHIFCRITSLADAFDAMRTERSYKVEWPLEKVMDVLMAEKGQQFDPHLVELLQQNIDEIENIMQCFSSES
;
A
#
# COMPACT_ATOMS: atom_id res chain seq x y z
N MET A 1 17.95 -6.38 4.73
CA MET A 1 17.31 -6.16 6.03
C MET A 1 15.84 -6.11 5.74
N SER A 2 15.11 -7.12 6.16
CA SER A 2 13.68 -7.24 5.96
C SER A 2 12.98 -6.21 6.86
N ASP A 3 12.35 -5.21 6.27
CA ASP A 3 11.40 -4.38 6.98
C ASP A 3 10.12 -5.20 7.19
N GLU A 4 10.11 -5.98 8.28
CA GLU A 4 8.89 -6.50 8.84
C GLU A 4 8.09 -5.30 9.34
N ILE A 5 6.95 -5.05 8.72
CA ILE A 5 5.92 -4.17 9.29
C ILE A 5 5.48 -4.85 10.57
N LEU A 6 6.01 -4.41 11.70
CA LEU A 6 5.57 -4.78 13.04
C LEU A 6 4.13 -4.26 13.24
N PHE A 7 3.16 -5.06 12.85
CA PHE A 7 1.86 -5.01 13.51
C PHE A 7 2.12 -5.46 14.95
N ALA A 8 1.61 -4.72 15.92
CA ALA A 8 1.77 -5.03 17.33
C ALA A 8 1.48 -6.51 17.56
N GLU A 9 2.39 -7.19 18.27
CA GLU A 9 2.20 -8.58 18.71
C GLU A 9 0.85 -8.70 19.40
N ASP A 10 0.12 -9.80 19.10
CA ASP A 10 -1.09 -10.20 19.80
C ASP A 10 -0.81 -10.30 21.30
N THR A 11 -1.08 -9.22 22.01
CA THR A 11 -1.58 -9.36 23.35
C THR A 11 -3.10 -9.50 23.22
N ASP A 12 -3.62 -10.67 23.51
CA ASP A 12 -5.03 -10.91 23.87
C ASP A 12 -5.38 -10.10 25.14
N GLU A 13 -5.19 -8.81 25.08
CA GLU A 13 -5.83 -7.88 25.97
C GLU A 13 -7.17 -7.55 25.32
N GLU A 14 -8.23 -8.28 25.72
CA GLU A 14 -9.54 -7.65 25.83
C GLU A 14 -9.25 -6.23 26.30
N ILE A 15 -9.63 -5.23 25.53
CA ILE A 15 -9.65 -3.85 26.00
C ILE A 15 -10.77 -3.82 27.03
N GLU A 16 -10.56 -4.45 28.19
CA GLU A 16 -11.16 -4.02 29.42
C GLU A 16 -10.68 -2.58 29.56
N TRP A 17 -11.55 -1.68 29.31
CA TRP A 17 -11.38 -0.31 29.70
C TRP A 17 -11.27 -0.28 31.23
N GLN A 18 -10.17 -0.78 31.77
CA GLN A 18 -9.81 -0.72 33.18
C GLN A 18 -9.43 0.74 33.45
N GLY A 19 -10.37 1.51 33.91
CA GLY A 19 -10.09 2.90 34.27
C GLY A 19 -11.35 3.56 34.79
N LYS A 20 -11.18 4.66 35.47
CA LYS A 20 -12.23 5.53 35.94
C LYS A 20 -12.38 6.67 34.96
N TRP A 21 -13.59 7.24 34.85
CA TRP A 21 -13.79 8.49 34.11
C TRP A 21 -13.19 9.66 34.90
N LYS A 22 -12.15 10.30 34.38
CA LYS A 22 -11.50 11.43 35.05
C LYS A 22 -12.30 12.71 34.87
N VAL A 23 -12.65 13.34 36.00
CA VAL A 23 -13.37 14.62 36.05
C VAL A 23 -12.51 15.63 36.82
N LEU A 24 -12.03 16.66 36.13
CA LEU A 24 -11.29 17.76 36.74
C LEU A 24 -12.27 18.81 37.28
N ILE A 25 -12.18 19.07 38.56
CA ILE A 25 -12.95 20.14 39.22
C ILE A 25 -12.01 21.33 39.44
N VAL A 26 -12.35 22.48 38.91
CA VAL A 26 -11.58 23.72 39.01
C VAL A 26 -12.44 24.79 39.62
N ASP A 27 -12.16 25.14 40.87
CA ASP A 27 -12.92 26.10 41.67
C ASP A 27 -12.07 26.52 42.87
N ASP A 28 -12.04 27.79 43.22
CA ASP A 28 -11.22 28.27 44.35
C ASP A 28 -11.88 27.99 45.71
N GLU A 29 -13.16 27.60 45.73
CA GLU A 29 -13.91 27.24 46.93
C GLU A 29 -13.81 25.73 47.25
N PRO A 30 -13.10 25.30 48.34
CA PRO A 30 -13.01 23.88 48.70
C PRO A 30 -14.35 23.20 48.98
N GLU A 31 -15.35 23.97 49.43
CA GLU A 31 -16.68 23.46 49.71
C GLU A 31 -17.39 22.99 48.43
N VAL A 32 -17.16 23.67 47.30
CA VAL A 32 -17.72 23.31 46.00
C VAL A 32 -17.16 21.97 45.52
N HIS A 33 -15.87 21.72 45.75
CA HIS A 33 -15.29 20.41 45.46
C HIS A 33 -15.94 19.31 46.30
N ALA A 34 -16.10 19.52 47.60
CA ALA A 34 -16.69 18.53 48.50
C ALA A 34 -18.13 18.20 48.09
N VAL A 35 -18.95 19.24 47.83
CA VAL A 35 -20.35 19.09 47.40
C VAL A 35 -20.44 18.38 46.03
N THR A 36 -19.59 18.73 45.09
CA THR A 36 -19.53 18.13 43.75
C THR A 36 -19.19 16.63 43.87
N LYS A 37 -18.17 16.28 44.65
CA LYS A 37 -17.75 14.87 44.88
C LYS A 37 -18.86 14.08 45.59
N LEU A 38 -19.55 14.68 46.56
CA LEU A 38 -20.67 14.03 47.26
C LEU A 38 -21.84 13.80 46.30
N ALA A 39 -22.18 14.78 45.46
CA ALA A 39 -23.30 14.70 44.52
C ALA A 39 -23.11 13.66 43.41
N LEU A 40 -21.86 13.31 43.08
CA LEU A 40 -21.50 12.40 42.00
C LEU A 40 -20.77 11.12 42.53
N GLY A 41 -20.71 10.94 43.86
CA GLY A 41 -19.91 9.86 44.47
C GLY A 41 -20.39 8.43 44.13
N ASP A 42 -21.70 8.26 43.97
CA ASP A 42 -22.32 6.97 43.62
C ASP A 42 -22.53 6.80 42.10
N PHE A 43 -21.85 7.67 41.30
CA PHE A 43 -22.04 7.69 39.86
C PHE A 43 -21.23 6.57 39.18
N VAL A 44 -21.93 5.74 38.44
CA VAL A 44 -21.33 4.71 37.55
C VAL A 44 -21.86 4.93 36.14
N PHE A 45 -20.97 4.98 35.15
CA PHE A 45 -21.32 5.08 33.74
C PHE A 45 -20.56 4.04 32.94
N GLN A 46 -21.28 3.10 32.33
CA GLN A 46 -20.70 1.95 31.59
C GLN A 46 -19.69 1.18 32.44
N ASP A 47 -20.13 0.72 33.60
CA ASP A 47 -19.34 -0.08 34.56
C ASP A 47 -18.07 0.59 35.10
N LYS A 48 -17.94 1.93 34.94
CA LYS A 48 -16.82 2.72 35.43
C LYS A 48 -17.26 3.79 36.40
N ASP A 49 -16.51 3.91 37.49
CA ASP A 49 -16.62 4.96 38.47
C ASP A 49 -16.03 6.30 37.96
N LEU A 50 -16.31 7.39 38.67
CA LEU A 50 -15.62 8.65 38.50
C LEU A 50 -14.35 8.74 39.33
N GLU A 51 -13.31 9.32 38.77
CA GLU A 51 -12.12 9.81 39.46
C GLU A 51 -12.09 11.32 39.43
N PHE A 52 -12.04 11.93 40.62
CA PHE A 52 -12.06 13.38 40.72
C PHE A 52 -10.64 13.92 40.94
N ILE A 53 -10.21 14.79 40.03
CA ILE A 53 -9.02 15.61 40.16
C ILE A 53 -9.45 17.00 40.60
N SER A 54 -8.74 17.62 41.54
CA SER A 54 -9.09 18.94 42.06
C SER A 54 -7.98 19.93 41.79
N ALA A 55 -8.32 21.10 41.29
CA ALA A 55 -7.46 22.27 41.17
C ALA A 55 -8.19 23.51 41.76
N PHE A 56 -7.47 24.36 42.45
CA PHE A 56 -8.04 25.51 43.19
C PHE A 56 -7.69 26.87 42.57
N ASP A 57 -6.94 26.84 41.47
CA ASP A 57 -6.57 28.00 40.66
C ASP A 57 -6.27 27.59 39.21
N GLY A 58 -6.16 28.57 38.32
CA GLY A 58 -5.92 28.31 36.89
C GLY A 58 -4.58 27.66 36.60
N GLU A 59 -3.51 28.01 37.31
CA GLU A 59 -2.17 27.42 37.07
C GLU A 59 -2.09 25.97 37.57
N GLY A 60 -2.68 25.67 38.72
CA GLY A 60 -2.84 24.31 39.22
C GLY A 60 -3.66 23.44 38.26
N ALA A 61 -4.73 24.02 37.70
CA ALA A 61 -5.57 23.33 36.72
C ALA A 61 -4.81 23.00 35.42
N LYS A 62 -4.03 23.94 34.88
CA LYS A 62 -3.17 23.70 33.72
C LYS A 62 -2.18 22.55 33.98
N LYS A 63 -1.53 22.55 35.14
CA LYS A 63 -0.62 21.49 35.53
C LYS A 63 -1.31 20.12 35.60
N MET A 64 -2.45 20.03 36.28
CA MET A 64 -3.23 18.79 36.37
C MET A 64 -3.70 18.32 34.97
N PHE A 65 -4.08 19.24 34.11
CA PHE A 65 -4.52 18.93 32.74
C PHE A 65 -3.38 18.36 31.90
N LEU A 66 -2.15 18.84 32.06
CA LEU A 66 -0.98 18.33 31.34
C LEU A 66 -0.42 17.02 31.93
N GLU A 67 -0.68 16.74 33.22
CA GLU A 67 -0.29 15.49 33.87
C GLU A 67 -1.24 14.31 33.55
N HIS A 68 -2.42 14.60 33.01
CA HIS A 68 -3.48 13.62 32.73
C HIS A 68 -4.09 13.84 31.33
N ASP A 69 -3.74 12.99 30.40
CA ASP A 69 -4.14 13.08 28.96
C ASP A 69 -5.59 12.60 28.72
N ASP A 70 -6.21 11.94 29.70
CA ASP A 70 -7.50 11.25 29.61
C ASP A 70 -8.62 11.92 30.44
N ILE A 71 -8.51 13.22 30.69
CA ILE A 71 -9.58 13.98 31.37
C ILE A 71 -10.80 14.08 30.45
N ALA A 72 -11.89 13.42 30.87
CA ALA A 72 -13.13 13.39 30.11
C ALA A 72 -13.96 14.67 30.24
N VAL A 73 -14.04 15.23 31.45
CA VAL A 73 -14.86 16.39 31.78
C VAL A 73 -14.10 17.35 32.66
N VAL A 74 -14.20 18.65 32.38
CA VAL A 74 -13.75 19.73 33.26
C VAL A 74 -14.98 20.50 33.75
N LEU A 75 -15.17 20.52 35.06
CA LEU A 75 -16.15 21.40 35.75
C LEU A 75 -15.40 22.63 36.20
N LEU A 76 -15.63 23.77 35.55
CA LEU A 76 -14.78 24.94 35.59
C LEU A 76 -15.52 26.16 36.11
N ASP A 77 -15.06 26.76 37.19
CA ASP A 77 -15.54 28.07 37.59
C ASP A 77 -15.00 29.17 36.66
N VAL A 78 -15.82 30.15 36.39
CA VAL A 78 -15.45 31.32 35.57
C VAL A 78 -14.56 32.26 36.36
N VAL A 79 -14.95 32.55 37.60
CA VAL A 79 -14.29 33.54 38.47
C VAL A 79 -13.53 32.82 39.57
N MET A 80 -12.24 33.01 39.61
CA MET A 80 -11.33 32.47 40.63
C MET A 80 -10.34 33.58 41.03
N GLU A 81 -9.02 33.38 40.84
CA GLU A 81 -7.98 34.40 41.10
C GLU A 81 -8.14 35.67 40.24
N THR A 82 -8.84 35.58 39.09
CA THR A 82 -9.27 36.70 38.25
C THR A 82 -10.69 36.49 37.76
N ASP A 83 -11.36 37.56 37.32
CA ASP A 83 -12.75 37.52 36.83
C ASP A 83 -12.93 36.67 35.57
N ASP A 84 -11.82 36.30 34.89
CA ASP A 84 -11.77 35.56 33.62
C ASP A 84 -10.86 34.32 33.67
N ALA A 85 -10.41 33.91 34.86
CA ALA A 85 -9.46 32.80 35.01
C ALA A 85 -9.95 31.50 34.36
N GLY A 86 -11.22 31.16 34.53
CA GLY A 86 -11.84 29.99 33.91
C GLY A 86 -11.88 30.09 32.39
N LEU A 87 -12.16 31.27 31.83
CA LEU A 87 -12.17 31.45 30.37
C LEU A 87 -10.75 31.29 29.78
N LYS A 88 -9.74 31.82 30.45
CA LYS A 88 -8.32 31.65 30.06
C LYS A 88 -7.88 30.18 30.11
N LEU A 89 -8.36 29.42 31.09
CA LEU A 89 -8.09 27.98 31.15
C LEU A 89 -8.81 27.23 30.02
N ALA A 90 -10.02 27.56 29.67
CA ALA A 90 -10.70 26.97 28.52
C ALA A 90 -9.96 27.27 27.21
N GLU A 91 -9.48 28.50 27.03
CA GLU A 91 -8.66 28.90 25.89
C GLU A 91 -7.34 28.12 25.83
N PHE A 92 -6.66 27.96 26.95
CA PHE A 92 -5.48 27.14 27.07
C PHE A 92 -5.74 25.68 26.64
N ILE A 93 -6.81 25.04 27.13
CA ILE A 93 -7.16 23.66 26.79
C ILE A 93 -7.40 23.53 25.28
N ARG A 94 -8.12 24.49 24.66
CA ARG A 94 -8.47 24.42 23.24
C ARG A 94 -7.31 24.78 22.31
N ASN A 95 -6.61 25.89 22.61
CA ASN A 95 -5.66 26.49 21.67
C ASN A 95 -4.20 26.12 21.95
N GLU A 96 -3.78 26.03 23.21
CA GLU A 96 -2.39 25.71 23.55
C GLU A 96 -2.18 24.21 23.73
N ALA A 97 -3.06 23.53 24.50
CA ALA A 97 -3.03 22.08 24.64
C ALA A 97 -3.64 21.34 23.43
N ASN A 98 -4.27 22.06 22.49
CA ASN A 98 -4.92 21.53 21.28
C ASN A 98 -5.88 20.37 21.56
N ASN A 99 -6.57 20.41 22.73
CA ASN A 99 -7.50 19.37 23.13
C ASN A 99 -8.94 19.79 22.86
N HIS A 100 -9.57 19.19 21.86
CA HIS A 100 -10.98 19.39 21.49
C HIS A 100 -11.88 18.26 21.98
N PHE A 101 -11.34 17.25 22.63
CA PHE A 101 -12.06 16.06 23.11
C PHE A 101 -12.67 16.26 24.47
N THR A 102 -11.90 16.76 25.44
CA THR A 102 -12.36 17.04 26.81
C THR A 102 -13.58 17.96 26.80
N ARG A 103 -14.63 17.58 27.54
CA ARG A 103 -15.86 18.35 27.64
C ARG A 103 -15.73 19.39 28.75
N ILE A 104 -15.93 20.67 28.44
CA ILE A 104 -15.83 21.77 29.39
C ILE A 104 -17.24 22.24 29.76
N ILE A 105 -17.53 22.21 31.05
CA ILE A 105 -18.79 22.73 31.64
C ILE A 105 -18.41 23.90 32.51
N LEU A 106 -18.79 25.12 32.10
CA LEU A 106 -18.59 26.31 32.90
C LEU A 106 -19.66 26.42 33.99
N ARG A 107 -19.22 26.81 35.18
CA ARG A 107 -20.07 27.14 36.31
C ARG A 107 -19.83 28.59 36.72
N THR A 108 -20.86 29.36 36.97
CA THR A 108 -20.74 30.75 37.40
C THR A 108 -21.63 31.04 38.58
N GLY A 109 -21.12 31.84 39.52
CA GLY A 109 -21.92 32.40 40.61
C GLY A 109 -22.72 33.66 40.22
N GLN A 110 -22.36 34.32 39.11
CA GLN A 110 -22.96 35.59 38.66
C GLN A 110 -23.41 35.48 37.20
N PRO A 111 -24.59 34.96 36.90
CA PRO A 111 -25.13 34.92 35.56
C PRO A 111 -25.40 36.35 35.06
N GLY A 112 -24.71 36.78 33.98
CA GLY A 112 -24.92 38.04 33.29
C GLY A 112 -23.70 38.92 33.04
N GLN A 113 -22.51 38.55 33.49
CA GLN A 113 -21.27 39.30 33.18
C GLN A 113 -20.77 39.09 31.74
N ALA A 114 -21.07 37.93 31.11
CA ALA A 114 -20.85 37.71 29.69
C ALA A 114 -22.05 36.99 29.07
N PRO A 115 -22.48 37.36 27.83
CA PRO A 115 -23.55 36.64 27.16
C PRO A 115 -23.22 35.18 26.99
N GLU A 116 -24.00 34.29 27.59
CA GLU A 116 -23.80 32.83 27.59
C GLU A 116 -23.50 32.31 26.18
N ARG A 117 -24.19 32.81 25.16
CA ARG A 117 -24.03 32.42 23.77
C ARG A 117 -22.64 32.73 23.21
N ASP A 118 -22.10 33.91 23.52
CA ASP A 118 -20.80 34.34 23.00
C ASP A 118 -19.64 33.55 23.66
N VAL A 119 -19.80 33.23 24.94
CA VAL A 119 -18.83 32.41 25.69
C VAL A 119 -18.81 30.98 25.16
N ILE A 120 -19.96 30.36 24.92
CA ILE A 120 -20.04 28.98 24.37
C ILE A 120 -19.39 28.90 23.00
N ILE A 121 -19.65 29.88 22.13
CA ILE A 121 -19.12 29.84 20.74
C ILE A 121 -17.63 30.16 20.70
N ASN A 122 -17.16 31.20 21.40
CA ASN A 122 -15.78 31.68 21.28
C ASN A 122 -14.75 30.77 21.96
N TYR A 123 -15.16 30.06 23.02
CA TYR A 123 -14.26 29.20 23.80
C TYR A 123 -14.52 27.68 23.60
N ASP A 124 -15.36 27.30 22.65
CA ASP A 124 -15.74 25.91 22.39
C ASP A 124 -16.12 25.13 23.67
N ILE A 125 -17.05 25.71 24.40
CA ILE A 125 -17.55 25.20 25.68
C ILE A 125 -18.79 24.36 25.45
N ASN A 126 -18.91 23.25 26.16
CA ASN A 126 -19.97 22.28 25.94
C ASN A 126 -21.26 22.61 26.71
N ASP A 127 -21.15 23.26 27.85
CA ASP A 127 -22.30 23.71 28.61
C ASP A 127 -21.92 24.88 29.55
N TYR A 128 -22.91 25.73 29.88
CA TYR A 128 -22.76 26.87 30.77
C TYR A 128 -23.91 26.86 31.80
N LYS A 129 -23.59 26.82 33.10
CA LYS A 129 -24.57 26.69 34.17
C LYS A 129 -24.32 27.68 35.32
N SER A 130 -25.40 28.22 35.88
CA SER A 130 -25.33 28.93 37.15
C SER A 130 -25.06 27.94 38.29
N LYS A 131 -24.15 28.26 39.22
CA LYS A 131 -23.91 27.48 40.45
C LYS A 131 -25.21 27.29 41.25
N THR A 132 -26.11 28.25 41.26
CA THR A 132 -27.40 28.17 41.97
C THR A 132 -28.44 27.26 41.31
N GLU A 133 -28.30 26.98 40.01
CA GLU A 133 -29.19 26.11 39.26
C GLU A 133 -28.78 24.66 39.27
N LEU A 134 -27.53 24.35 39.61
CA LEU A 134 -26.95 22.99 39.61
C LEU A 134 -27.35 22.25 40.90
N THR A 135 -28.60 21.78 40.96
CA THR A 135 -28.96 20.75 41.94
C THR A 135 -28.19 19.43 41.63
N SER A 136 -28.01 18.53 42.62
CA SER A 136 -27.35 17.24 42.42
C SER A 136 -27.89 16.49 41.22
N GLN A 137 -29.21 16.48 41.00
CA GLN A 137 -29.84 15.79 39.85
C GLN A 137 -29.51 16.47 38.51
N LYS A 138 -29.44 17.79 38.45
CA LYS A 138 -29.04 18.50 37.22
C LYS A 138 -27.55 18.32 36.93
N LEU A 139 -26.70 18.36 37.95
CA LEU A 139 -25.27 18.10 37.82
C LEU A 139 -25.02 16.69 37.26
N PHE A 140 -25.71 15.69 37.80
CA PHE A 140 -25.71 14.32 37.28
C PHE A 140 -26.07 14.27 35.79
N THR A 141 -27.14 14.90 35.37
CA THR A 141 -27.59 14.90 33.96
C THR A 141 -26.59 15.55 33.03
N VAL A 142 -25.97 16.65 33.44
CA VAL A 142 -24.98 17.40 32.64
C VAL A 142 -23.69 16.59 32.50
N VAL A 143 -23.22 15.99 33.60
CA VAL A 143 -21.98 15.18 33.56
C VAL A 143 -22.16 13.90 32.71
N ILE A 144 -23.31 13.21 32.79
CA ILE A 144 -23.60 12.05 31.96
C ILE A 144 -23.66 12.39 30.47
N ALA A 145 -24.24 13.55 30.13
CA ALA A 145 -24.30 14.03 28.76
C ALA A 145 -22.88 14.35 28.22
N ALA A 146 -22.05 14.98 29.07
CA ALA A 146 -20.67 15.28 28.73
C ALA A 146 -19.81 14.00 28.55
N LEU A 147 -19.95 13.03 29.44
CA LEU A 147 -19.24 11.74 29.33
C LEU A 147 -19.64 10.96 28.08
N ARG A 148 -20.94 10.93 27.74
CA ARG A 148 -21.39 10.34 26.47
C ARG A 148 -20.76 11.02 25.27
N SER A 149 -20.80 12.35 25.25
CA SER A 149 -20.19 13.12 24.17
C SER A 149 -18.68 12.91 24.06
N TYR A 150 -17.97 12.86 25.19
CA TYR A 150 -16.53 12.57 25.21
C TYR A 150 -16.22 11.18 24.63
N ARG A 151 -16.90 10.14 25.13
CA ARG A 151 -16.77 8.77 24.63
C ARG A 151 -16.98 8.69 23.11
N ASP A 152 -18.08 9.27 22.64
CA ASP A 152 -18.44 9.19 21.22
C ASP A 152 -17.40 9.86 20.32
N ILE A 153 -16.82 10.97 20.78
CA ILE A 153 -15.75 11.67 20.05
C ILE A 153 -14.42 10.87 20.10
N ILE A 154 -14.06 10.29 21.24
CA ILE A 154 -12.84 9.48 21.34
C ILE A 154 -12.94 8.27 20.40
N VAL A 155 -14.08 7.57 20.38
CA VAL A 155 -14.30 6.44 19.45
C VAL A 155 -14.16 6.88 17.98
N ILE A 156 -14.71 8.05 17.63
CA ILE A 156 -14.57 8.59 16.27
C ILE A 156 -13.09 8.89 15.95
N GLU A 157 -12.36 9.48 16.89
CA GLU A 157 -10.95 9.85 16.70
C GLU A 157 -10.04 8.61 16.60
N GLU A 158 -10.25 7.60 17.45
CA GLU A 158 -9.54 6.33 17.36
C GLU A 158 -9.79 5.65 16.02
N ASN A 159 -11.04 5.63 15.56
CA ASN A 159 -11.39 5.11 14.25
C ASN A 159 -10.72 5.91 13.12
N ARG A 160 -10.70 7.25 13.21
CA ARG A 160 -10.01 8.11 12.24
C ARG A 160 -8.52 7.83 12.18
N GLN A 161 -7.86 7.71 13.34
CA GLN A 161 -6.43 7.40 13.41
C GLN A 161 -6.13 5.98 12.89
N GLY A 162 -6.99 5.02 13.19
CA GLY A 162 -6.92 3.68 12.61
C GLY A 162 -7.00 3.71 11.07
N LEU A 163 -7.94 4.47 10.53
CA LEU A 163 -8.09 4.67 9.08
C LEU A 163 -6.88 5.37 8.46
N GLU A 164 -6.33 6.39 9.09
CA GLU A 164 -5.14 7.10 8.60
C GLU A 164 -3.90 6.19 8.58
N LYS A 165 -3.72 5.35 9.59
CA LYS A 165 -2.66 4.33 9.59
C LYS A 165 -2.83 3.34 8.44
N ILE A 166 -4.06 2.90 8.16
CA ILE A 166 -4.39 2.01 7.03
C ILE A 166 -4.09 2.71 5.69
N ILE A 167 -4.50 3.98 5.53
CA ILE A 167 -4.29 4.75 4.30
C ILE A 167 -2.79 5.01 4.08
N SER A 168 -2.04 5.36 5.12
CA SER A 168 -0.59 5.56 5.00
C SER A 168 0.16 4.27 4.69
N ALA A 169 -0.24 3.15 5.31
CA ALA A 169 0.31 1.83 4.97
C ALA A 169 -0.06 1.41 3.54
N SER A 170 -1.17 1.89 2.98
CA SER A 170 -1.59 1.57 1.61
C SER A 170 -0.83 2.34 0.53
N ALA A 171 -0.16 3.45 0.87
CA ALA A 171 0.59 4.26 -0.08
C ALA A 171 1.83 3.53 -0.67
N ASP A 172 2.38 2.54 0.04
CA ASP A 172 3.55 1.76 -0.37
C ASP A 172 3.20 0.38 -0.95
N LEU A 173 1.92 0.12 -1.23
CA LEU A 173 1.42 -1.18 -1.68
C LEU A 173 1.56 -1.36 -3.20
N PHE A 174 2.74 -1.78 -3.66
CA PHE A 174 2.99 -2.07 -5.08
C PHE A 174 3.05 -3.57 -5.43
N SER A 175 2.81 -4.47 -4.47
CA SER A 175 2.87 -5.91 -4.72
C SER A 175 1.60 -6.64 -4.25
N ILE A 176 1.32 -7.82 -4.83
CA ILE A 176 0.19 -8.68 -4.46
C ILE A 176 0.29 -9.14 -3.00
N HIS A 177 1.50 -9.46 -2.53
CA HIS A 177 1.73 -9.85 -1.13
C HIS A 177 1.45 -8.70 -0.15
N SER A 178 1.78 -7.46 -0.53
CA SER A 178 1.43 -6.29 0.27
C SER A 178 -0.09 -6.08 0.34
N LEU A 179 -0.82 -6.36 -0.76
CA LEU A 179 -2.28 -6.30 -0.79
C LEU A 179 -2.92 -7.35 0.13
N GLU A 180 -2.40 -8.57 0.12
CA GLU A 180 -2.87 -9.66 0.96
C GLU A 180 -2.70 -9.31 2.44
N ASN A 181 -1.50 -8.89 2.86
CA ASN A 181 -1.22 -8.43 4.22
C ASN A 181 -2.09 -7.24 4.62
N PHE A 182 -2.31 -6.29 3.71
CA PHE A 182 -3.19 -5.15 3.94
C PHE A 182 -4.63 -5.58 4.20
N ILE A 183 -5.19 -6.47 3.38
CA ILE A 183 -6.57 -6.96 3.58
C ILE A 183 -6.65 -7.79 4.85
N GLN A 184 -5.68 -8.63 5.17
CA GLN A 184 -5.62 -9.37 6.44
C GLN A 184 -5.62 -8.42 7.64
N GLY A 185 -4.82 -7.36 7.62
CA GLY A 185 -4.81 -6.34 8.66
C GLY A 185 -6.18 -5.66 8.83
N ILE A 186 -6.85 -5.37 7.72
CA ILE A 186 -8.23 -4.81 7.74
C ILE A 186 -9.23 -5.81 8.33
N LEU A 187 -9.18 -7.08 7.93
CA LEU A 187 -10.06 -8.12 8.47
C LEU A 187 -9.86 -8.25 9.99
N GLN A 188 -8.63 -8.17 10.46
CA GLN A 188 -8.30 -8.23 11.89
C GLN A 188 -8.83 -7.03 12.65
N GLN A 189 -8.68 -5.82 12.12
CA GLN A 189 -9.21 -4.61 12.77
C GLN A 189 -10.74 -4.60 12.81
N LEU A 190 -11.41 -4.96 11.70
CA LEU A 190 -12.87 -5.09 11.69
C LEU A 190 -13.35 -6.13 12.69
N ALA A 191 -12.70 -7.28 12.75
CA ALA A 191 -13.01 -8.32 13.70
C ALA A 191 -12.92 -7.81 15.16
N SER A 192 -11.87 -7.08 15.49
CA SER A 192 -11.68 -6.47 16.81
C SER A 192 -12.77 -5.43 17.12
N LEU A 193 -13.09 -4.54 16.20
CA LEU A 193 -14.09 -3.47 16.36
C LEU A 193 -15.52 -4.01 16.50
N LEU A 194 -15.83 -5.14 15.84
CA LEU A 194 -17.15 -5.78 15.93
C LEU A 194 -17.30 -6.72 17.13
N GLY A 195 -16.32 -6.74 18.05
CA GLY A 195 -16.37 -7.49 19.30
C GLY A 195 -15.74 -8.89 19.24
N GLY A 196 -14.74 -9.08 18.37
CA GLY A 196 -13.93 -10.31 18.34
C GLY A 196 -14.51 -11.42 17.46
N THR A 197 -14.96 -11.09 16.24
CA THR A 197 -15.26 -12.13 15.23
C THR A 197 -14.00 -12.92 14.92
N GLN A 198 -14.09 -14.26 14.96
CA GLN A 198 -12.91 -15.12 14.77
C GLN A 198 -12.66 -15.44 13.30
N ASP A 199 -13.71 -15.48 12.48
CA ASP A 199 -13.66 -16.00 11.12
C ASP A 199 -14.07 -14.95 10.11
N ALA A 200 -13.20 -14.69 9.13
CA ALA A 200 -13.45 -13.72 8.08
C ALA A 200 -12.79 -14.13 6.76
N ALA A 201 -13.40 -13.77 5.64
CA ALA A 201 -12.86 -13.98 4.30
C ALA A 201 -13.10 -12.76 3.39
N TYR A 202 -12.11 -12.41 2.60
CA TYR A 202 -12.26 -11.48 1.49
C TYR A 202 -12.28 -12.25 0.19
N LEU A 203 -13.35 -12.09 -0.57
CA LEU A 203 -13.65 -12.84 -1.78
C LEU A 203 -13.63 -11.89 -2.99
N THR A 204 -13.02 -12.27 -4.08
CA THR A 204 -12.96 -11.45 -5.28
C THR A 204 -13.19 -12.26 -6.54
N SER A 205 -13.77 -11.61 -7.56
CA SER A 205 -13.84 -12.12 -8.93
C SER A 205 -12.65 -11.67 -9.78
N ALA A 206 -11.76 -10.85 -9.22
CA ALA A 206 -10.52 -10.46 -9.88
C ALA A 206 -9.49 -11.57 -9.74
N VAL A 207 -8.90 -11.99 -10.85
CA VAL A 207 -7.86 -13.00 -10.87
C VAL A 207 -6.55 -12.36 -10.44
N ILE A 208 -6.16 -12.55 -9.18
CA ILE A 208 -4.90 -12.05 -8.62
C ILE A 208 -4.31 -13.19 -7.78
N GLY A 209 -3.20 -13.77 -8.20
CA GLY A 209 -2.52 -14.80 -7.42
C GLY A 209 -1.28 -15.34 -8.13
N PRO A 210 -0.36 -15.99 -7.39
CA PRO A 210 0.90 -16.53 -7.94
C PRO A 210 0.74 -17.79 -8.80
N LYS A 211 -0.50 -18.29 -9.03
CA LYS A 211 -0.75 -19.47 -9.89
C LYS A 211 -1.23 -19.06 -11.28
N PRO A 212 -0.79 -19.74 -12.35
CA PRO A 212 -1.19 -19.44 -13.72
C PRO A 212 -2.72 -19.55 -13.91
N ILE A 213 -3.25 -18.56 -14.61
CA ILE A 213 -4.68 -18.18 -14.70
C ILE A 213 -5.49 -19.03 -15.71
N GLU A 214 -4.97 -20.12 -16.23
CA GLU A 214 -5.60 -20.85 -17.35
C GLU A 214 -6.98 -21.48 -17.07
N GLN A 215 -7.53 -21.35 -15.85
CA GLN A 215 -8.78 -22.04 -15.48
C GLN A 215 -9.85 -21.19 -14.76
N TYR A 216 -9.72 -19.87 -14.65
CA TYR A 216 -10.71 -19.08 -13.92
C TYR A 216 -11.72 -18.39 -14.82
N ASN A 217 -12.99 -18.78 -14.68
CA ASN A 217 -14.12 -18.04 -15.24
C ASN A 217 -14.22 -16.67 -14.55
N SER A 218 -14.17 -15.59 -15.30
CA SER A 218 -14.17 -14.20 -14.79
C SER A 218 -15.44 -13.78 -14.02
N SER A 219 -16.36 -14.70 -13.79
CA SER A 219 -17.62 -14.49 -13.05
C SER A 219 -17.66 -15.19 -11.69
N GLU A 220 -16.66 -16.00 -11.34
CA GLU A 220 -16.66 -16.79 -10.10
C GLU A 220 -15.88 -16.07 -8.99
N LEU A 221 -16.43 -16.09 -7.78
CA LEU A 221 -15.78 -15.54 -6.58
C LEU A 221 -14.83 -16.57 -5.98
N HIS A 222 -13.61 -16.13 -5.65
CA HIS A 222 -12.57 -16.92 -5.01
C HIS A 222 -12.11 -16.23 -3.75
N VAL A 223 -11.69 -17.01 -2.76
CA VAL A 223 -11.04 -16.46 -1.56
C VAL A 223 -9.72 -15.83 -1.96
N PHE A 224 -9.59 -14.54 -1.71
CA PHE A 224 -8.34 -13.82 -1.89
C PHE A 224 -7.44 -13.98 -0.66
N THR A 225 -8.03 -13.78 0.53
CA THR A 225 -7.38 -14.03 1.81
C THR A 225 -8.44 -14.26 2.88
N GLY A 226 -8.09 -14.97 3.96
CA GLY A 226 -9.00 -15.30 5.04
C GLY A 226 -8.33 -15.34 6.41
N LYS A 227 -9.16 -15.33 7.47
CA LYS A 227 -8.78 -15.45 8.88
C LYS A 227 -9.63 -16.54 9.55
N GLY A 228 -9.09 -17.17 10.61
CA GLY A 228 -9.79 -18.21 11.35
C GLY A 228 -9.95 -19.48 10.53
N GLU A 229 -11.16 -20.01 10.40
CA GLU A 229 -11.45 -21.20 9.60
C GLU A 229 -11.21 -21.02 8.10
N TYR A 230 -11.14 -19.76 7.63
CA TYR A 230 -10.85 -19.40 6.23
C TYR A 230 -9.36 -19.17 5.94
N ALA A 231 -8.51 -19.25 6.96
CA ALA A 231 -7.06 -19.21 6.75
C ALA A 231 -6.61 -20.43 5.91
N ASN A 232 -5.68 -20.20 4.98
CA ASN A 232 -5.17 -21.20 4.03
C ASN A 232 -6.21 -21.74 3.01
N THR A 233 -7.28 -20.99 2.76
CA THR A 233 -8.27 -21.32 1.71
C THR A 233 -8.13 -20.45 0.46
N GLU A 234 -7.03 -19.71 0.33
CA GLU A 234 -6.76 -18.79 -0.78
C GLU A 234 -6.80 -19.53 -2.13
N GLY A 235 -7.50 -18.94 -3.08
CA GLY A 235 -7.72 -19.49 -4.42
C GLY A 235 -8.85 -20.48 -4.54
N ASN A 236 -9.47 -20.94 -3.42
CA ASN A 236 -10.64 -21.79 -3.46
C ASN A 236 -11.88 -20.99 -3.90
N ARG A 237 -12.82 -21.67 -4.57
CA ARG A 237 -14.09 -21.06 -4.97
C ARG A 237 -15.01 -20.86 -3.77
N LEU A 238 -15.86 -19.82 -3.85
CA LEU A 238 -16.83 -19.50 -2.82
C LEU A 238 -17.63 -20.75 -2.35
N GLU A 239 -18.13 -21.55 -3.31
CA GLU A 239 -18.97 -22.74 -3.02
C GLU A 239 -18.19 -23.89 -2.35
N GLN A 240 -16.86 -23.87 -2.39
CA GLN A 240 -16.01 -24.87 -1.73
C GLN A 240 -15.73 -24.53 -0.27
N VAL A 241 -15.90 -23.25 0.10
CA VAL A 241 -15.49 -22.71 1.40
C VAL A 241 -16.69 -22.32 2.24
N ILE A 242 -17.72 -21.76 1.61
CA ILE A 242 -18.95 -21.31 2.27
C ILE A 242 -20.14 -22.11 1.75
N SER A 243 -21.02 -22.54 2.65
CA SER A 243 -22.16 -23.41 2.32
C SER A 243 -23.48 -22.93 2.94
N GLY A 244 -24.58 -23.56 2.57
CA GLY A 244 -25.88 -23.34 3.19
C GLY A 244 -26.45 -21.93 2.99
N ARG A 245 -26.99 -21.33 4.05
CA ARG A 245 -27.62 -20.00 4.01
C ARG A 245 -26.61 -18.90 3.74
N GLU A 246 -25.41 -19.04 4.24
CA GLU A 246 -24.33 -18.07 4.09
C GLU A 246 -23.91 -17.93 2.63
N LEU A 247 -23.82 -19.05 1.91
CA LEU A 247 -23.57 -19.05 0.46
C LEU A 247 -24.66 -18.27 -0.31
N ILE A 248 -25.94 -18.51 0.03
CA ILE A 248 -27.06 -17.79 -0.58
C ILE A 248 -26.96 -16.29 -0.31
N SER A 249 -26.64 -15.91 0.93
CA SER A 249 -26.43 -14.50 1.29
C SER A 249 -25.25 -13.87 0.56
N CYS A 250 -24.14 -14.59 0.39
CA CYS A 250 -23.01 -14.13 -0.43
C CYS A 250 -23.43 -13.89 -1.89
N GLN A 251 -24.16 -14.81 -2.49
CA GLN A 251 -24.66 -14.67 -3.86
C GLN A 251 -25.67 -13.52 -3.99
N GLN A 252 -26.56 -13.34 -3.01
CA GLN A 252 -27.51 -12.23 -2.98
C GLN A 252 -26.81 -10.88 -2.80
N ALA A 253 -25.88 -10.76 -1.85
CA ALA A 253 -25.11 -9.55 -1.61
C ALA A 253 -24.31 -9.13 -2.85
N TYR A 254 -23.75 -10.10 -3.58
CA TYR A 254 -23.03 -9.85 -4.82
C TYR A 254 -23.96 -9.39 -5.95
N ALA A 255 -25.13 -10.03 -6.10
CA ALA A 255 -26.11 -9.69 -7.12
C ALA A 255 -26.79 -8.33 -6.88
N SER A 256 -27.18 -8.06 -5.62
CA SER A 256 -27.84 -6.81 -5.22
C SER A 256 -26.87 -5.66 -4.96
N LYS A 257 -25.57 -5.93 -4.92
CA LYS A 257 -24.51 -4.97 -4.58
C LYS A 257 -24.74 -4.26 -3.25
N SER A 258 -25.14 -5.02 -2.26
CA SER A 258 -25.55 -4.49 -0.95
C SER A 258 -24.90 -5.29 0.19
N MET A 259 -25.03 -4.78 1.41
CA MET A 259 -24.65 -5.47 2.61
C MET A 259 -25.84 -6.26 3.14
N ILE A 260 -25.60 -7.51 3.55
CA ILE A 260 -26.56 -8.40 4.25
C ILE A 260 -26.00 -8.67 5.64
N VAL A 261 -26.80 -8.40 6.65
CA VAL A 261 -26.44 -8.61 8.07
C VAL A 261 -27.46 -9.55 8.69
N GLU A 262 -26.98 -10.66 9.18
CA GLU A 262 -27.73 -11.65 9.93
C GLU A 262 -27.27 -11.69 11.41
N ASP A 263 -27.92 -12.48 12.26
CA ASP A 263 -27.61 -12.51 13.68
C ASP A 263 -26.19 -13.02 13.99
N VAL A 264 -25.62 -13.87 13.14
CA VAL A 264 -24.35 -14.57 13.37
C VAL A 264 -23.28 -14.32 12.29
N TYR A 265 -23.63 -13.65 11.19
CA TYR A 265 -22.69 -13.31 10.12
C TYR A 265 -23.10 -12.04 9.39
N LEU A 266 -22.15 -11.45 8.69
CA LEU A 266 -22.38 -10.37 7.74
C LEU A 266 -21.70 -10.68 6.40
N VAL A 267 -22.29 -10.17 5.33
CA VAL A 267 -21.72 -10.13 3.99
C VAL A 267 -21.83 -8.71 3.47
N ALA A 268 -20.72 -8.12 3.11
CA ALA A 268 -20.72 -6.76 2.55
C ALA A 268 -20.13 -6.75 1.15
N TYR A 269 -20.86 -6.19 0.20
CA TYR A 269 -20.36 -6.01 -1.16
C TYR A 269 -19.33 -4.88 -1.20
N CYS A 270 -18.16 -5.18 -1.74
CA CYS A 270 -17.11 -4.24 -2.02
C CYS A 270 -17.08 -4.00 -3.54
N GLY A 271 -17.78 -2.98 -4.00
CA GLY A 271 -17.89 -2.65 -5.42
C GLY A 271 -17.34 -1.28 -5.74
N GLY A 272 -16.53 -1.19 -6.80
CA GLY A 272 -15.95 0.04 -7.31
C GLY A 272 -16.40 0.38 -8.74
N LYS A 273 -15.62 1.22 -9.41
CA LYS A 273 -15.83 1.62 -10.79
C LYS A 273 -15.53 0.49 -11.79
N THR A 274 -14.78 -0.51 -11.37
CA THR A 274 -14.48 -1.70 -12.18
C THR A 274 -15.70 -2.65 -12.22
N LYS A 275 -15.83 -3.45 -13.29
CA LYS A 275 -16.90 -4.44 -13.42
C LYS A 275 -16.74 -5.64 -12.48
N LYS A 276 -15.59 -5.77 -11.81
CA LYS A 276 -15.24 -6.87 -10.93
C LYS A 276 -15.56 -6.46 -9.49
N GLY A 277 -16.51 -7.15 -8.86
CA GLY A 277 -16.88 -6.94 -7.47
C GLY A 277 -16.14 -7.88 -6.53
N SER A 278 -16.16 -7.54 -5.26
CA SER A 278 -15.61 -8.35 -4.18
C SER A 278 -16.61 -8.44 -3.03
N LEU A 279 -16.47 -9.41 -2.15
CA LEU A 279 -17.26 -9.55 -0.93
C LEU A 279 -16.33 -9.61 0.28
N LEU A 280 -16.73 -8.93 1.33
CA LEU A 280 -16.25 -9.12 2.68
C LEU A 280 -17.27 -10.03 3.38
N TYR A 281 -16.83 -11.19 3.86
CA TYR A 281 -17.64 -12.11 4.66
C TYR A 281 -17.03 -12.22 6.07
N MET A 282 -17.87 -12.17 7.10
CA MET A 282 -17.46 -12.35 8.48
C MET A 282 -18.52 -13.17 9.22
N SER A 283 -18.09 -14.21 9.95
CA SER A 283 -18.94 -15.08 10.77
C SER A 283 -18.54 -15.03 12.24
N GLY A 284 -19.37 -15.62 13.09
CA GLY A 284 -19.13 -15.65 14.53
C GLY A 284 -19.34 -14.28 15.20
N LEU A 285 -20.31 -13.49 14.74
CA LEU A 285 -20.64 -12.20 15.36
C LEU A 285 -21.10 -12.43 16.81
N PRO A 286 -20.47 -11.77 17.80
CA PRO A 286 -20.78 -12.01 19.23
C PRO A 286 -22.09 -11.36 19.67
N ARG A 287 -22.60 -10.41 18.89
CA ARG A 287 -23.84 -9.66 19.14
C ARG A 287 -24.47 -9.17 17.84
N LYS A 288 -25.73 -8.77 17.92
CA LYS A 288 -26.38 -8.06 16.81
C LYS A 288 -25.67 -6.74 16.53
N LEU A 289 -25.40 -6.48 15.27
CA LEU A 289 -24.77 -5.23 14.84
C LEU A 289 -25.72 -4.05 14.98
N THR A 290 -25.22 -2.97 15.55
CA THR A 290 -25.91 -1.67 15.60
C THR A 290 -25.81 -0.95 14.26
N GLU A 291 -26.57 0.11 14.07
CA GLU A 291 -26.44 0.97 12.88
C GLU A 291 -25.05 1.61 12.79
N THR A 292 -24.41 1.89 13.93
CA THR A 292 -23.03 2.40 13.98
C THR A 292 -22.05 1.35 13.45
N ASP A 293 -22.19 0.08 13.85
CA ASP A 293 -21.36 -1.01 13.35
C ASP A 293 -21.51 -1.19 11.83
N LYS A 294 -22.75 -1.14 11.33
CA LYS A 294 -23.02 -1.23 9.88
C LYS A 294 -22.37 -0.10 9.09
N ASN A 295 -22.48 1.14 9.59
CA ASN A 295 -21.82 2.31 8.99
C ASN A 295 -20.29 2.14 8.98
N LEU A 296 -19.73 1.59 10.06
CA LEU A 296 -18.31 1.31 10.14
C LEU A 296 -17.89 0.29 9.08
N VAL A 297 -18.59 -0.84 8.96
CA VAL A 297 -18.33 -1.84 7.92
C VAL A 297 -18.43 -1.22 6.52
N GLU A 298 -19.41 -0.35 6.28
CA GLU A 298 -19.56 0.32 4.98
C GLU A 298 -18.39 1.25 4.66
N ILE A 299 -17.88 1.99 5.64
CA ILE A 299 -16.68 2.83 5.47
C ILE A 299 -15.47 1.95 5.15
N PHE A 300 -15.29 0.85 5.88
CA PHE A 300 -14.19 -0.09 5.64
C PHE A 300 -14.25 -0.72 4.26
N THR A 301 -15.42 -1.22 3.84
CA THR A 301 -15.57 -1.84 2.52
C THR A 301 -15.27 -0.87 1.38
N ARG A 302 -15.66 0.39 1.52
CA ARG A 302 -15.31 1.46 0.55
C ARG A 302 -13.80 1.70 0.48
N ASN A 303 -13.12 1.75 1.63
CA ASN A 303 -11.67 1.98 1.67
C ASN A 303 -10.90 0.80 1.07
N VAL A 304 -11.24 -0.43 1.46
CA VAL A 304 -10.67 -1.65 0.85
C VAL A 304 -10.85 -1.63 -0.66
N GLN A 305 -12.04 -1.28 -1.12
CA GLN A 305 -12.34 -1.25 -2.55
C GLN A 305 -11.49 -0.21 -3.30
N VAL A 306 -11.32 0.99 -2.75
CA VAL A 306 -10.49 2.04 -3.37
C VAL A 306 -9.03 1.57 -3.52
N VAL A 307 -8.47 0.95 -2.49
CA VAL A 307 -7.11 0.42 -2.53
C VAL A 307 -7.00 -0.73 -3.54
N PHE A 308 -7.96 -1.65 -3.51
CA PHE A 308 -8.01 -2.79 -4.42
C PHE A 308 -8.11 -2.34 -5.89
N ASP A 309 -9.01 -1.40 -6.19
CA ASP A 309 -9.17 -0.83 -7.53
C ASP A 309 -7.88 -0.14 -8.00
N ASN A 310 -7.20 0.60 -7.13
CA ASN A 310 -5.93 1.26 -7.46
C ASN A 310 -4.82 0.25 -7.80
N ILE A 311 -4.72 -0.84 -7.05
CA ILE A 311 -3.73 -1.89 -7.30
C ILE A 311 -4.03 -2.61 -8.62
N LEU A 312 -5.31 -2.95 -8.87
CA LEU A 312 -5.73 -3.55 -10.13
C LEU A 312 -5.43 -2.63 -11.32
N LEU A 313 -5.72 -1.34 -11.19
CA LEU A 313 -5.46 -0.36 -12.23
C LEU A 313 -3.96 -0.21 -12.51
N ASN A 314 -3.13 -0.16 -11.46
CA ASN A 314 -1.68 -0.09 -11.62
C ASN A 314 -1.14 -1.34 -12.31
N LYS A 315 -1.63 -2.53 -11.94
CA LYS A 315 -1.25 -3.78 -12.61
C LYS A 315 -1.68 -3.79 -14.08
N ASP A 316 -2.89 -3.36 -14.39
CA ASP A 316 -3.39 -3.28 -15.78
C ASP A 316 -2.56 -2.29 -16.62
N ILE A 317 -2.10 -1.19 -16.01
CA ILE A 317 -1.16 -0.26 -16.64
C ILE A 317 0.20 -0.92 -16.88
N GLU A 318 0.74 -1.66 -15.91
CA GLU A 318 2.01 -2.38 -16.06
C GLU A 318 1.93 -3.45 -17.16
N ASP A 319 0.87 -4.27 -17.15
CA ASP A 319 0.63 -5.32 -18.13
C ASP A 319 0.47 -4.70 -19.55
N THR A 320 -0.26 -3.59 -19.66
CA THR A 320 -0.42 -2.85 -20.92
C THR A 320 0.93 -2.28 -21.40
N GLN A 321 1.74 -1.72 -20.50
CA GLN A 321 3.07 -1.21 -20.86
C GLN A 321 3.97 -2.35 -21.36
N GLN A 322 3.95 -3.50 -20.70
CA GLN A 322 4.71 -4.68 -21.12
C GLN A 322 4.25 -5.15 -22.51
N GLU A 323 2.93 -5.28 -22.74
CA GLU A 323 2.39 -5.69 -24.03
C GLU A 323 2.81 -4.73 -25.15
N ILE A 324 2.74 -3.42 -24.92
CA ILE A 324 3.18 -2.42 -25.89
C ILE A 324 4.68 -2.59 -26.24
N ILE A 325 5.54 -2.80 -25.22
CA ILE A 325 6.97 -3.02 -25.43
C ILE A 325 7.21 -4.29 -26.24
N GLU A 326 6.54 -5.39 -25.90
CA GLU A 326 6.64 -6.66 -26.62
C GLU A 326 6.17 -6.52 -28.08
N ARG A 327 5.05 -5.84 -28.33
CA ARG A 327 4.54 -5.57 -29.68
C ARG A 327 5.50 -4.72 -30.52
N LEU A 328 6.11 -3.68 -29.90
CA LEU A 328 7.13 -2.88 -30.58
C LEU A 328 8.36 -3.70 -30.94
N ALA A 329 8.82 -4.56 -30.05
CA ALA A 329 9.93 -5.46 -30.31
C ALA A 329 9.60 -6.50 -31.40
N ASP A 330 8.39 -7.09 -31.41
CA ASP A 330 7.92 -8.01 -32.45
C ASP A 330 7.93 -7.36 -33.85
N VAL A 331 7.49 -6.09 -33.94
CA VAL A 331 7.53 -5.34 -35.21
C VAL A 331 8.97 -5.17 -35.71
N MET A 332 9.90 -4.89 -34.81
CA MET A 332 11.31 -4.77 -35.14
C MET A 332 11.90 -6.13 -35.58
N GLU A 333 11.63 -7.21 -34.82
CA GLU A 333 12.09 -8.56 -35.19
C GLU A 333 11.60 -9.00 -36.56
N THR A 334 10.31 -8.76 -36.86
CA THR A 334 9.72 -9.12 -38.15
C THR A 334 10.41 -8.36 -39.29
N SER A 335 10.79 -7.12 -39.06
CA SER A 335 11.53 -6.31 -40.02
C SER A 335 12.95 -6.81 -40.29
N TYR A 336 13.59 -7.46 -39.29
CA TYR A 336 15.02 -7.87 -39.38
C TYR A 336 15.22 -9.40 -39.44
N GLY A 337 14.16 -10.19 -39.56
CA GLY A 337 14.20 -11.61 -39.87
C GLY A 337 14.70 -12.56 -38.77
N SER A 338 14.53 -12.18 -37.51
CA SER A 338 15.01 -12.90 -36.35
C SER A 338 13.84 -13.33 -35.46
N LYS A 339 13.29 -14.53 -35.65
CA LYS A 339 12.18 -15.03 -34.81
C LYS A 339 12.61 -15.28 -33.35
N ASN A 340 11.76 -14.84 -32.40
CA ASN A 340 11.91 -15.06 -30.96
C ASN A 340 13.21 -14.53 -30.35
N HIS A 341 13.96 -13.69 -31.06
CA HIS A 341 15.23 -13.12 -30.56
C HIS A 341 15.02 -12.32 -29.27
N THR A 342 14.06 -11.39 -29.26
CA THR A 342 13.76 -10.56 -28.09
C THR A 342 13.37 -11.40 -26.88
N LYS A 343 12.56 -12.45 -27.09
CA LYS A 343 12.14 -13.34 -26.00
C LYS A 343 13.34 -14.10 -25.41
N ARG A 344 14.24 -14.60 -26.25
CA ARG A 344 15.48 -15.24 -25.78
C ARG A 344 16.36 -14.26 -25.03
N MET A 345 16.54 -13.05 -25.59
CA MET A 345 17.32 -11.98 -24.97
C MET A 345 16.84 -11.66 -23.55
N VAL A 346 15.52 -11.45 -23.36
CA VAL A 346 14.93 -11.19 -22.04
C VAL A 346 15.23 -12.34 -21.07
N LYS A 347 15.06 -13.59 -21.50
CA LYS A 347 15.33 -14.75 -20.64
C LYS A 347 16.79 -14.90 -20.26
N ILE A 348 17.72 -14.72 -21.23
CA ILE A 348 19.16 -14.77 -20.95
C ILE A 348 19.56 -13.64 -19.99
N CYS A 349 19.04 -12.42 -20.20
CA CYS A 349 19.28 -11.29 -19.32
C CYS A 349 18.70 -11.51 -17.91
N ASP A 350 17.55 -12.18 -17.77
CA ASP A 350 16.98 -12.56 -16.47
C ASP A 350 17.91 -13.53 -15.71
N ILE A 351 18.38 -14.59 -16.37
CA ILE A 351 19.31 -15.55 -15.75
C ILE A 351 20.60 -14.83 -15.31
N LEU A 352 21.21 -14.07 -16.21
CA LEU A 352 22.47 -13.37 -15.91
C LEU A 352 22.28 -12.30 -14.82
N GLY A 353 21.14 -11.59 -14.81
CA GLY A 353 20.80 -10.61 -13.78
C GLY A 353 20.62 -11.25 -12.41
N ARG A 354 19.92 -12.38 -12.30
CA ARG A 354 19.80 -13.16 -11.06
C ARG A 354 21.15 -13.68 -10.58
N ALA A 355 21.93 -14.25 -11.49
CA ALA A 355 23.28 -14.74 -11.18
C ALA A 355 24.20 -13.60 -10.70
N ALA A 356 24.07 -12.41 -11.27
CA ALA A 356 24.78 -11.20 -10.86
C ALA A 356 24.19 -10.54 -9.58
N LYS A 357 23.16 -11.15 -8.96
CA LYS A 357 22.49 -10.69 -7.72
C LYS A 357 21.89 -9.28 -7.84
N LEU A 358 21.30 -8.97 -8.97
CA LEU A 358 20.48 -7.76 -9.10
C LEU A 358 19.27 -7.84 -8.17
N SER A 359 18.81 -6.69 -7.69
CA SER A 359 17.54 -6.62 -6.95
C SER A 359 16.37 -7.03 -7.87
N GLU A 360 15.25 -7.50 -7.30
CA GLU A 360 14.06 -7.85 -8.10
C GLU A 360 13.54 -6.65 -8.91
N GLU A 361 13.68 -5.43 -8.39
CA GLU A 361 13.30 -4.19 -9.08
C GLU A 361 14.23 -3.91 -10.28
N ASP A 362 15.55 -4.03 -10.09
CA ASP A 362 16.53 -3.88 -11.16
C ASP A 362 16.35 -4.95 -12.24
N LEU A 363 16.08 -6.19 -11.82
CA LEU A 363 15.84 -7.31 -12.72
C LEU A 363 14.59 -7.07 -13.58
N LYS A 364 13.48 -6.65 -12.95
CA LYS A 364 12.25 -6.28 -13.66
C LYS A 364 12.52 -5.14 -14.66
N THR A 365 13.28 -4.12 -14.23
CA THR A 365 13.63 -2.97 -15.07
C THR A 365 14.50 -3.40 -16.26
N LEU A 366 15.49 -4.26 -16.05
CA LEU A 366 16.33 -4.82 -17.12
C LEU A 366 15.49 -5.58 -18.14
N CYS A 367 14.67 -6.53 -17.70
CA CYS A 367 13.83 -7.37 -18.55
C CYS A 367 12.83 -6.58 -19.40
N LEU A 368 12.28 -5.47 -18.84
CA LEU A 368 11.38 -4.58 -19.58
C LEU A 368 12.11 -3.64 -20.54
N ALA A 369 13.36 -3.26 -20.26
CA ALA A 369 14.13 -2.34 -21.08
C ALA A 369 14.87 -3.03 -22.24
N VAL A 370 15.33 -4.25 -22.04
CA VAL A 370 16.09 -5.03 -23.05
C VAL A 370 15.37 -5.10 -24.40
N PRO A 371 14.07 -5.35 -24.52
CA PRO A 371 13.38 -5.42 -25.82
C PRO A 371 13.60 -4.20 -26.73
N LEU A 372 14.00 -3.07 -26.16
CA LEU A 372 14.14 -1.78 -26.85
C LEU A 372 15.61 -1.43 -27.22
N TYR A 373 16.58 -2.32 -26.91
CA TYR A 373 18.00 -1.99 -27.06
C TYR A 373 18.41 -1.63 -28.49
N ASP A 374 17.78 -2.25 -29.47
CA ASP A 374 18.04 -2.08 -30.90
C ASP A 374 17.06 -1.15 -31.62
N ILE A 375 16.17 -0.42 -30.88
CA ILE A 375 15.13 0.44 -31.46
C ILE A 375 15.65 1.45 -32.47
N GLY A 376 16.89 1.88 -32.34
CA GLY A 376 17.51 2.84 -33.25
C GLY A 376 17.69 2.31 -34.67
N LYS A 377 17.66 1.00 -34.89
CA LYS A 377 17.75 0.38 -36.22
C LYS A 377 16.60 0.81 -37.14
N ILE A 378 15.46 1.21 -36.57
CA ILE A 378 14.30 1.68 -37.34
C ILE A 378 14.61 2.88 -38.28
N ARG A 379 15.71 3.61 -38.02
CA ARG A 379 16.14 4.72 -38.85
C ARG A 379 17.31 4.40 -39.78
N ILE A 380 17.81 3.17 -39.77
CA ILE A 380 18.84 2.73 -40.69
C ILE A 380 18.17 2.36 -42.02
N SER A 381 18.77 2.78 -43.15
CA SER A 381 18.25 2.46 -44.49
C SER A 381 18.23 0.94 -44.74
N ASP A 382 17.13 0.43 -45.31
CA ASP A 382 16.99 -0.98 -45.71
C ASP A 382 18.09 -1.41 -46.70
N ASP A 383 18.53 -0.51 -47.58
CA ASP A 383 19.61 -0.75 -48.52
C ASP A 383 20.94 -1.12 -47.84
N ILE A 384 21.16 -0.58 -46.63
CA ILE A 384 22.35 -0.87 -45.82
C ILE A 384 22.10 -2.08 -44.93
N MET A 385 20.94 -2.12 -44.28
CA MET A 385 20.58 -3.15 -43.33
C MET A 385 20.53 -4.56 -43.99
N PHE A 386 20.01 -4.65 -45.21
CA PHE A 386 19.83 -5.91 -45.96
C PHE A 386 20.81 -6.05 -47.11
N LYS A 387 21.90 -5.29 -47.13
CA LYS A 387 22.90 -5.33 -48.19
C LYS A 387 23.52 -6.72 -48.29
N PRO A 388 23.43 -7.37 -49.47
CA PRO A 388 24.13 -8.63 -49.68
C PRO A 388 25.65 -8.41 -49.75
N GLY A 389 26.41 -8.92 -48.78
CA GLY A 389 27.86 -8.84 -48.72
C GLY A 389 28.39 -7.96 -47.58
N SER A 390 29.67 -7.64 -47.62
CA SER A 390 30.36 -6.85 -46.59
C SER A 390 30.04 -5.38 -46.72
N LEU A 391 29.83 -4.70 -45.57
CA LEU A 391 29.62 -3.28 -45.47
C LEU A 391 30.94 -2.53 -45.65
N ASN A 392 30.92 -1.39 -46.31
CA ASN A 392 32.04 -0.45 -46.34
C ASN A 392 32.12 0.32 -45.00
N LYS A 393 33.16 1.17 -44.87
CA LYS A 393 33.37 1.93 -43.60
C LYS A 393 32.27 2.91 -43.27
N ASP A 394 31.72 3.57 -44.28
CA ASP A 394 30.65 4.57 -44.08
C ASP A 394 29.32 3.90 -43.74
N GLU A 395 28.97 2.81 -44.41
CA GLU A 395 27.81 2.00 -44.10
C GLU A 395 27.90 1.38 -42.69
N MET A 396 29.10 0.94 -42.29
CA MET A 396 29.30 0.46 -40.93
C MET A 396 29.14 1.55 -39.88
N LEU A 397 29.57 2.76 -40.15
CA LEU A 397 29.34 3.91 -39.27
C LEU A 397 27.85 4.24 -39.16
N GLU A 398 27.13 4.16 -40.28
CA GLU A 398 25.68 4.38 -40.27
C GLU A 398 24.94 3.33 -39.42
N ILE A 399 25.28 2.05 -39.55
CA ILE A 399 24.73 1.01 -38.68
C ILE A 399 25.08 1.28 -37.21
N ARG A 400 26.33 1.61 -36.89
CA ARG A 400 26.73 1.89 -35.50
C ARG A 400 25.97 3.06 -34.89
N ASN A 401 25.49 3.98 -35.72
CA ASN A 401 24.72 5.13 -35.27
C ASN A 401 23.36 4.77 -34.69
N HIS A 402 22.88 3.49 -34.89
CA HIS A 402 21.62 3.05 -34.22
C HIS A 402 21.67 3.24 -32.70
N THR A 403 22.86 3.13 -32.09
CA THR A 403 23.02 3.33 -30.64
C THR A 403 22.68 4.76 -30.21
N GLU A 404 23.20 5.76 -30.92
CA GLU A 404 22.87 7.16 -30.66
C GLU A 404 21.44 7.53 -31.07
N ILE A 405 20.93 6.94 -32.15
CA ILE A 405 19.53 7.10 -32.56
C ILE A 405 18.60 6.57 -31.48
N GLY A 406 18.84 5.35 -30.98
CA GLY A 406 18.04 4.73 -29.92
C GLY A 406 18.06 5.55 -28.64
N TYR A 407 19.24 6.04 -28.24
CA TYR A 407 19.36 6.93 -27.10
C TYR A 407 18.54 8.22 -27.29
N ASN A 408 18.66 8.86 -28.45
CA ASN A 408 17.98 10.12 -28.73
C ASN A 408 16.46 9.99 -28.79
N LEU A 409 15.93 8.80 -29.10
CA LEU A 409 14.48 8.53 -29.05
C LEU A 409 13.92 8.58 -27.61
N PHE A 410 14.73 8.23 -26.63
CA PHE A 410 14.25 8.01 -25.26
C PHE A 410 14.84 8.96 -24.21
N LYS A 411 15.94 9.66 -24.47
CA LYS A 411 16.72 10.44 -23.48
C LYS A 411 15.92 11.51 -22.73
N ASP A 412 14.92 12.10 -23.38
CA ASP A 412 14.13 13.20 -22.81
C ASP A 412 12.95 12.72 -21.94
N SER A 413 12.77 11.41 -21.81
CA SER A 413 11.73 10.83 -20.95
C SER A 413 12.08 11.03 -19.47
N ASN A 414 11.06 11.34 -18.65
CA ASN A 414 11.19 11.38 -17.20
C ASN A 414 10.93 10.02 -16.51
N ARG A 415 10.53 9.00 -17.28
CA ARG A 415 10.23 7.66 -16.75
C ARG A 415 11.51 6.83 -16.57
N PRO A 416 11.77 6.25 -15.38
CA PRO A 416 12.99 5.48 -15.10
C PRO A 416 13.23 4.36 -16.11
N LEU A 417 12.21 3.56 -16.43
CA LEU A 417 12.28 2.47 -17.41
C LEU A 417 12.78 2.96 -18.79
N ILE A 418 12.20 4.06 -19.30
CA ILE A 418 12.56 4.58 -20.63
C ILE A 418 13.96 5.18 -20.61
N LYS A 419 14.40 5.81 -19.51
CA LYS A 419 15.79 6.23 -19.33
C LYS A 419 16.76 5.05 -19.35
N THR A 420 16.40 3.97 -18.68
CA THR A 420 17.18 2.72 -18.69
C THR A 420 17.29 2.16 -20.10
N ALA A 421 16.18 2.07 -20.84
CA ALA A 421 16.19 1.66 -22.24
C ALA A 421 17.08 2.57 -23.12
N ALA A 422 17.05 3.90 -22.91
CA ALA A 422 17.93 4.83 -23.59
C ALA A 422 19.43 4.50 -23.35
N HIS A 423 19.78 4.24 -22.09
CA HIS A 423 21.16 3.89 -21.73
C HIS A 423 21.59 2.55 -22.31
N ILE A 424 20.74 1.52 -22.26
CA ILE A 424 21.01 0.22 -22.87
C ILE A 424 21.18 0.38 -24.39
N ALA A 425 20.25 1.09 -25.05
CA ALA A 425 20.32 1.33 -26.50
C ALA A 425 21.63 1.98 -26.93
N ARG A 426 22.15 2.92 -26.11
CA ARG A 426 23.41 3.60 -26.44
C ARG A 426 24.65 2.75 -26.17
N ASP A 427 24.70 2.10 -24.99
CA ASP A 427 25.95 1.60 -24.41
C ASP A 427 26.12 0.06 -24.55
N HIS A 428 25.18 -0.70 -25.15
CA HIS A 428 25.27 -2.16 -25.28
C HIS A 428 26.39 -2.63 -26.23
N HIS A 429 26.96 -1.77 -27.03
CA HIS A 429 28.14 -2.02 -27.86
C HIS A 429 29.44 -1.44 -27.29
N GLU A 430 29.41 -0.93 -26.07
CA GLU A 430 30.65 -0.61 -25.36
C GLU A 430 31.37 -1.88 -24.96
N HIS A 431 32.71 -1.88 -25.05
CA HIS A 431 33.54 -3.02 -24.70
C HIS A 431 34.20 -2.81 -23.34
N TRP A 432 34.37 -3.88 -22.58
CA TRP A 432 35.01 -3.82 -21.27
C TRP A 432 36.39 -3.13 -21.30
N ASN A 433 37.16 -3.32 -22.37
CA ASN A 433 38.48 -2.71 -22.55
C ASN A 433 38.45 -1.26 -23.12
N GLY A 434 37.27 -0.66 -23.33
CA GLY A 434 37.09 0.72 -23.85
C GLY A 434 37.27 0.85 -25.37
N LYS A 435 37.36 -0.24 -26.13
CA LYS A 435 37.48 -0.22 -27.60
C LYS A 435 36.12 -0.29 -28.31
N GLY A 436 35.02 -0.28 -27.56
CA GLY A 436 33.66 -0.29 -28.06
C GLY A 436 33.21 1.08 -28.57
N TYR A 437 31.91 1.18 -28.84
CA TYR A 437 31.27 2.42 -29.32
C TYR A 437 29.92 2.61 -28.62
N PRO A 438 29.36 3.83 -28.61
CA PRO A 438 29.78 5.04 -29.31
C PRO A 438 30.78 5.90 -28.51
N ARG A 439 30.94 5.68 -27.19
CA ARG A 439 31.66 6.60 -26.30
C ARG A 439 33.01 6.09 -25.82
N GLY A 440 33.34 4.82 -26.05
CA GLY A 440 34.57 4.20 -25.59
C GLY A 440 34.64 4.06 -24.06
N LYS A 441 33.51 3.83 -23.40
CA LYS A 441 33.47 3.52 -21.97
C LYS A 441 34.16 2.19 -21.68
N SER A 442 34.73 2.06 -20.47
CA SER A 442 35.43 0.84 -20.07
C SER A 442 35.08 0.38 -18.67
N GLY A 443 35.17 -0.93 -18.45
CA GLY A 443 34.98 -1.55 -17.15
C GLY A 443 33.63 -1.23 -16.52
N GLU A 444 33.63 -0.93 -15.24
CA GLU A 444 32.42 -0.63 -14.46
C GLU A 444 31.77 0.73 -14.79
N SER A 445 32.42 1.59 -15.60
CA SER A 445 31.77 2.79 -16.12
C SER A 445 30.67 2.48 -17.13
N ILE A 446 30.64 1.25 -17.66
CA ILE A 446 29.53 0.68 -18.44
C ILE A 446 28.51 0.13 -17.42
N HIS A 447 27.28 0.61 -17.47
CA HIS A 447 26.23 0.13 -16.56
C HIS A 447 26.05 -1.38 -16.69
N ILE A 448 25.80 -2.08 -15.57
CA ILE A 448 25.71 -3.55 -15.56
C ILE A 448 24.64 -4.06 -16.54
N PHE A 449 23.51 -3.37 -16.70
CA PHE A 449 22.48 -3.74 -17.67
C PHE A 449 23.01 -3.77 -19.11
N CYS A 450 23.84 -2.78 -19.48
CA CYS A 450 24.45 -2.74 -20.81
C CYS A 450 25.47 -3.87 -21.00
N ARG A 451 26.23 -4.21 -19.94
CA ARG A 451 27.19 -5.33 -19.98
C ARG A 451 26.49 -6.68 -20.14
N ILE A 452 25.37 -6.88 -19.40
CA ILE A 452 24.53 -8.08 -19.50
C ILE A 452 23.91 -8.17 -20.90
N THR A 453 23.32 -7.10 -21.40
CA THR A 453 22.69 -7.05 -22.74
C THR A 453 23.71 -7.34 -23.83
N SER A 454 24.91 -6.75 -23.76
CA SER A 454 25.99 -6.98 -24.72
C SER A 454 26.42 -8.44 -24.81
N LEU A 455 26.57 -9.12 -23.65
CA LEU A 455 26.96 -10.53 -23.60
C LEU A 455 25.82 -11.43 -24.10
N ALA A 456 24.58 -11.15 -23.72
CA ALA A 456 23.40 -11.88 -24.15
C ALA A 456 23.18 -11.77 -25.67
N ASP A 457 23.31 -10.58 -26.26
CA ASP A 457 23.19 -10.35 -27.70
C ASP A 457 24.28 -11.11 -28.50
N ALA A 458 25.52 -11.03 -28.05
CA ALA A 458 26.60 -11.75 -28.68
C ALA A 458 26.40 -13.27 -28.63
N PHE A 459 25.97 -13.81 -27.50
CA PHE A 459 25.66 -15.22 -27.34
C PHE A 459 24.53 -15.64 -28.27
N ASP A 460 23.39 -14.97 -28.24
CA ASP A 460 22.24 -15.27 -29.08
C ASP A 460 22.58 -15.14 -30.56
N ALA A 461 23.31 -14.11 -30.96
CA ALA A 461 23.74 -13.91 -32.35
C ALA A 461 24.66 -15.03 -32.86
N MET A 462 25.44 -15.67 -32.00
CA MET A 462 26.31 -16.83 -32.38
C MET A 462 25.55 -18.15 -32.39
N ARG A 463 24.56 -18.31 -31.50
CA ARG A 463 23.78 -19.55 -31.32
C ARG A 463 22.52 -19.62 -32.18
N THR A 464 22.20 -18.58 -32.95
CA THR A 464 21.00 -18.57 -33.80
C THR A 464 21.39 -18.54 -35.28
N GLU A 465 20.66 -19.31 -36.09
CA GLU A 465 20.76 -19.28 -37.54
C GLU A 465 20.21 -17.93 -38.04
N ARG A 466 20.92 -17.29 -38.97
CA ARG A 466 20.50 -16.10 -39.69
C ARG A 466 20.61 -16.34 -41.19
N SER A 467 19.90 -15.57 -41.99
CA SER A 467 19.87 -15.72 -43.47
C SER A 467 21.24 -15.80 -44.15
N TYR A 468 22.32 -15.36 -43.47
CA TYR A 468 23.66 -15.35 -43.97
C TYR A 468 24.67 -16.10 -43.07
N LYS A 469 24.21 -16.82 -41.99
CA LYS A 469 25.09 -17.47 -41.01
C LYS A 469 24.42 -18.68 -40.39
N VAL A 470 25.09 -19.83 -40.44
CA VAL A 470 24.70 -21.05 -39.73
C VAL A 470 25.02 -20.88 -38.25
N GLU A 471 24.18 -21.45 -37.38
CA GLU A 471 24.42 -21.46 -35.92
C GLU A 471 25.77 -22.12 -35.59
N TRP A 472 26.44 -21.61 -34.58
CA TRP A 472 27.69 -22.20 -34.13
C TRP A 472 27.45 -23.23 -33.02
N PRO A 473 28.26 -24.32 -32.98
CA PRO A 473 28.24 -25.24 -31.85
C PRO A 473 28.57 -24.50 -30.54
N LEU A 474 27.94 -24.93 -29.44
CA LEU A 474 28.13 -24.33 -28.13
C LEU A 474 29.60 -24.20 -27.73
N GLU A 475 30.39 -25.27 -27.92
CA GLU A 475 31.81 -25.27 -27.59
C GLU A 475 32.55 -24.10 -28.26
N LYS A 476 32.29 -23.88 -29.56
CA LYS A 476 32.91 -22.81 -30.31
C LYS A 476 32.48 -21.43 -29.82
N VAL A 477 31.21 -21.27 -29.43
CA VAL A 477 30.70 -20.02 -28.84
C VAL A 477 31.38 -19.72 -27.52
N MET A 478 31.49 -20.73 -26.65
CA MET A 478 32.19 -20.61 -25.38
C MET A 478 33.68 -20.27 -25.54
N ASP A 479 34.36 -20.87 -26.49
CA ASP A 479 35.78 -20.56 -26.81
C ASP A 479 35.94 -19.07 -27.16
N VAL A 480 35.04 -18.51 -27.98
CA VAL A 480 35.06 -17.09 -28.36
C VAL A 480 34.77 -16.20 -27.17
N LEU A 481 33.74 -16.51 -26.39
CA LEU A 481 33.39 -15.69 -25.22
C LEU A 481 34.52 -15.70 -24.17
N MET A 482 35.17 -16.83 -23.98
CA MET A 482 36.33 -16.95 -23.09
C MET A 482 37.54 -16.18 -23.61
N ALA A 483 37.76 -16.16 -24.92
CA ALA A 483 38.84 -15.36 -25.54
C ALA A 483 38.58 -13.84 -25.43
N GLU A 484 37.32 -13.44 -25.50
CA GLU A 484 36.90 -12.02 -25.38
C GLU A 484 36.67 -11.58 -23.94
N LYS A 485 36.86 -12.45 -22.96
CA LYS A 485 36.76 -12.17 -21.52
C LYS A 485 37.77 -11.08 -21.12
N GLY A 486 37.29 -9.98 -20.56
CA GLY A 486 38.11 -8.80 -20.20
C GLY A 486 38.53 -7.95 -21.41
N GLN A 487 38.14 -8.33 -22.62
CA GLN A 487 38.31 -7.56 -23.85
C GLN A 487 36.95 -6.89 -24.20
N GLN A 488 36.08 -7.61 -24.86
CA GLN A 488 34.73 -7.14 -25.17
C GLN A 488 33.80 -7.26 -23.95
N PHE A 489 33.83 -8.37 -23.25
CA PHE A 489 32.89 -8.71 -22.21
C PHE A 489 33.45 -8.58 -20.79
N ASP A 490 32.56 -8.27 -19.84
CA ASP A 490 32.86 -8.28 -18.42
C ASP A 490 33.31 -9.69 -17.98
N PRO A 491 34.51 -9.81 -17.39
CA PRO A 491 35.04 -11.11 -16.96
C PRO A 491 34.12 -11.90 -16.05
N HIS A 492 33.46 -11.20 -15.13
CA HIS A 492 32.56 -11.83 -14.16
C HIS A 492 31.28 -12.35 -14.83
N LEU A 493 30.68 -11.56 -15.73
CA LEU A 493 29.49 -11.99 -16.45
C LEU A 493 29.73 -13.18 -17.37
N VAL A 494 30.91 -13.29 -17.98
CA VAL A 494 31.28 -14.49 -18.79
C VAL A 494 31.36 -15.72 -17.90
N GLU A 495 31.91 -15.63 -16.69
CA GLU A 495 31.93 -16.74 -15.73
C GLU A 495 30.51 -17.14 -15.29
N LEU A 496 29.64 -16.15 -15.01
CA LEU A 496 28.23 -16.40 -14.65
C LEU A 496 27.46 -17.06 -15.80
N LEU A 497 27.71 -16.65 -17.06
CA LEU A 497 27.10 -17.29 -18.23
C LEU A 497 27.54 -18.76 -18.32
N GLN A 498 28.84 -19.06 -18.15
CA GLN A 498 29.35 -20.42 -18.15
C GLN A 498 28.74 -21.29 -17.04
N GLN A 499 28.54 -20.73 -15.83
CA GLN A 499 27.95 -21.45 -14.71
C GLN A 499 26.47 -21.78 -14.92
N ASN A 500 25.75 -20.98 -15.72
CA ASN A 500 24.32 -21.15 -15.98
C ASN A 500 24.02 -21.61 -17.41
N ILE A 501 25.02 -22.19 -18.09
CA ILE A 501 24.94 -22.50 -19.52
C ILE A 501 23.84 -23.53 -19.85
N ASP A 502 23.61 -24.52 -18.98
CA ASP A 502 22.57 -25.52 -19.17
C ASP A 502 21.16 -24.92 -19.18
N GLU A 503 20.91 -23.95 -18.29
CA GLU A 503 19.63 -23.23 -18.23
C GLU A 503 19.43 -22.36 -19.47
N ILE A 504 20.49 -21.68 -19.92
CA ILE A 504 20.47 -20.84 -21.12
C ILE A 504 20.24 -21.69 -22.37
N GLU A 505 20.90 -22.85 -22.51
CA GLU A 505 20.70 -23.76 -23.63
C GLU A 505 19.28 -24.34 -23.67
N ASN A 506 18.67 -24.63 -22.53
CA ASN A 506 17.27 -25.03 -22.45
C ASN A 506 16.33 -23.95 -23.02
N ILE A 507 16.61 -22.69 -22.77
CA ILE A 507 15.86 -21.58 -23.37
C ILE A 507 16.02 -21.55 -24.88
N MET A 508 17.26 -21.68 -25.37
CA MET A 508 17.53 -21.71 -26.82
C MET A 508 16.75 -22.84 -27.51
N GLN A 509 16.68 -24.03 -26.91
CA GLN A 509 15.94 -25.16 -27.44
C GLN A 509 14.42 -24.96 -27.41
N CYS A 510 13.86 -24.39 -26.35
CA CYS A 510 12.43 -24.10 -26.26
C CYS A 510 11.95 -23.19 -27.40
N PHE A 511 12.71 -22.13 -27.71
CA PHE A 511 12.36 -21.18 -28.77
C PHE A 511 12.74 -21.63 -30.19
N SER A 512 13.57 -22.67 -30.36
CA SER A 512 13.86 -23.27 -31.68
C SER A 512 12.80 -24.28 -32.14
N SER A 513 12.04 -24.88 -31.21
CA SER A 513 10.98 -25.86 -31.49
C SER A 513 9.64 -25.23 -31.90
N GLU A 514 9.46 -23.91 -31.72
CA GLU A 514 8.26 -23.17 -32.13
C GLU A 514 8.36 -22.53 -33.53
N SER A 515 9.29 -22.96 -34.34
CA SER A 515 9.62 -22.43 -35.68
C SER A 515 8.83 -23.08 -36.80
#